data_d752a43db0e09645bfa65b799b1aaafc
#
_entry.id   d752a43db0e09645bfa65b799b1aaafc
#
_cell.length_a   1.000
_cell.length_b   1.000
_cell.length_c   1.000
_cell.angle_alpha   90.00
_cell.angle_beta   90.00
_cell.angle_gamma   90.00
#
_symmetry.space_group_name_H-M   'P 1'
#
loop_
_entity.id
_entity.type
_entity.pdbx_description
1 polymer ?
#
loop_
_entity_poly.entity_id
_entity_poly.type
_entity_poly.pdbx_seq_one_letter_code
_entity_poly.pdbx_strand_id
1 'polypeptide(L)'
;MQTGFENADDHRFIQSVAKKRGIRFSRPGNGICHQVHLERFGKPGKTLIGSDSHTPTGGGIGMLAMGAGGLDVAVAMGGGTYYITMPKIVNVHLTGALQPYVAAKDVILEVLRIMTVKGGVGKIIEYTGDGVKTLSVPERATITNMGAELGATTSVFPSDDVTKAFLKAQGREEDWSELKADDDAVYDETIEINLSELEPMAAMPHMPDRVKKVKDIGEIKVDQVCIGSCTNSSLMDMLKVAAILKGKTVCPSVSLSIAPGSKQVLNMLALNGGLSDMISAGARILESACGPCIGMGQSPNSAGVSLRTFNRNFLGRSGTKDAGIYLVSPEVAAVSALTGKLTDPRTLGAPLNILMPESFIVNDNMVEMPASPEDADKVEVLYGPNIKPFPTTEKMPESIQAKAILKVGDDITTDHIMPAGAKILPYRSNIPHLSQFCFAVCDETFAERAKAEGKGFIIGGANYGQGSSREHAALVPLYLGIKAVITKSFARIHCANLINAGILPLNFANADDYDKIDQGDELALNNIRTAILNNETVYLENITKGEKYELKYDLSQRQKDIIVDGGLLNYTKENI
;
A
#
# COMPACT_ATOMS: atom_id res chain seq x y z
N MET A 1 -15.81 -1.06 3.50
CA MET A 1 -16.35 -0.60 4.79
C MET A 1 -16.91 0.81 4.63
N GLN A 2 -18.02 1.10 5.26
CA GLN A 2 -18.68 2.40 5.26
C GLN A 2 -18.68 2.96 6.68
N THR A 3 -18.30 4.23 6.83
CA THR A 3 -18.40 4.95 8.12
C THR A 3 -19.47 6.05 8.07
N GLY A 4 -19.92 6.45 6.89
CA GLY A 4 -20.92 7.46 6.67
C GLY A 4 -21.55 7.35 5.29
N PHE A 5 -22.53 8.23 5.01
CA PHE A 5 -23.23 8.27 3.72
C PHE A 5 -22.28 8.65 2.56
N GLU A 6 -21.21 9.38 2.82
CA GLU A 6 -20.22 9.77 1.82
C GLU A 6 -19.57 8.52 1.19
N ASN A 7 -19.26 7.51 2.01
CA ASN A 7 -18.72 6.24 1.49
C ASN A 7 -19.78 5.47 0.69
N ALA A 8 -21.05 5.51 1.10
CA ALA A 8 -22.14 4.88 0.37
C ALA A 8 -22.34 5.54 -1.01
N ASP A 9 -22.25 6.87 -1.06
CA ASP A 9 -22.29 7.63 -2.32
C ASP A 9 -21.11 7.31 -3.22
N ASP A 10 -19.89 7.23 -2.69
CA ASP A 10 -18.71 6.80 -3.44
C ASP A 10 -18.90 5.40 -4.06
N HIS A 11 -19.45 4.46 -3.30
CA HIS A 11 -19.73 3.09 -3.80
C HIS A 11 -20.74 3.12 -4.95
N ARG A 12 -21.82 3.88 -4.83
CA ARG A 12 -22.84 4.03 -5.89
C ARG A 12 -22.30 4.71 -7.13
N PHE A 13 -21.48 5.74 -6.95
CA PHE A 13 -20.80 6.44 -8.03
C PHE A 13 -19.90 5.47 -8.82
N ILE A 14 -18.98 4.76 -8.12
CA ILE A 14 -18.05 3.81 -8.78
C ILE A 14 -18.82 2.69 -9.48
N GLN A 15 -19.87 2.13 -8.84
CA GLN A 15 -20.72 1.10 -9.43
C GLN A 15 -21.37 1.58 -10.73
N SER A 16 -21.96 2.79 -10.74
CA SER A 16 -22.62 3.35 -11.92
C SER A 16 -21.63 3.68 -13.02
N VAL A 17 -20.43 4.21 -12.69
CA VAL A 17 -19.35 4.44 -13.64
C VAL A 17 -18.85 3.12 -14.24
N ALA A 18 -18.59 2.10 -13.41
CA ALA A 18 -18.14 0.79 -13.86
C ALA A 18 -19.15 0.17 -14.84
N LYS A 19 -20.43 0.20 -14.47
CA LYS A 19 -21.53 -0.29 -15.33
C LYS A 19 -21.57 0.42 -16.69
N LYS A 20 -21.39 1.76 -16.70
CA LYS A 20 -21.40 2.57 -17.93
C LYS A 20 -20.17 2.34 -18.80
N ARG A 21 -19.00 2.08 -18.19
CA ARG A 21 -17.70 2.10 -18.88
C ARG A 21 -17.14 0.73 -19.22
N GLY A 22 -17.95 -0.32 -19.20
CA GLY A 22 -17.49 -1.66 -19.59
C GLY A 22 -16.62 -2.36 -18.51
N ILE A 23 -16.71 -1.95 -17.26
CA ILE A 23 -15.84 -2.40 -16.16
C ILE A 23 -16.62 -3.36 -15.25
N ARG A 24 -16.01 -4.49 -14.89
CA ARG A 24 -16.56 -5.37 -13.84
C ARG A 24 -16.46 -4.70 -12.47
N PHE A 25 -17.50 -4.82 -11.67
CA PHE A 25 -17.55 -4.21 -10.36
C PHE A 25 -17.73 -5.27 -9.26
N SER A 26 -16.74 -5.38 -8.37
CA SER A 26 -16.85 -6.20 -7.16
C SER A 26 -17.52 -5.40 -6.06
N ARG A 27 -18.71 -5.81 -5.64
CA ARG A 27 -19.55 -5.07 -4.67
C ARG A 27 -18.91 -5.05 -3.27
N PRO A 28 -19.18 -4.01 -2.48
CA PRO A 28 -18.85 -3.99 -1.05
C PRO A 28 -19.34 -5.25 -0.34
N GLY A 29 -18.49 -5.83 0.52
CA GLY A 29 -18.77 -7.10 1.20
C GLY A 29 -18.31 -8.36 0.46
N ASN A 30 -17.93 -8.26 -0.84
CA ASN A 30 -17.34 -9.39 -1.56
C ASN A 30 -15.94 -9.75 -1.06
N GLY A 31 -15.17 -8.75 -0.62
CA GLY A 31 -13.85 -8.96 -0.05
C GLY A 31 -12.86 -7.84 -0.36
N ILE A 32 -11.66 -8.02 0.18
CA ILE A 32 -10.51 -7.17 -0.11
C ILE A 32 -10.06 -7.45 -1.55
N CYS A 33 -9.86 -6.39 -2.34
CA CYS A 33 -9.59 -6.49 -3.78
C CYS A 33 -8.44 -7.46 -4.12
N HIS A 34 -7.35 -7.46 -3.36
CA HIS A 34 -6.21 -8.35 -3.61
C HIS A 34 -6.55 -9.81 -3.35
N GLN A 35 -7.32 -10.12 -2.31
CA GLN A 35 -7.78 -11.48 -2.01
C GLN A 35 -8.75 -11.97 -3.09
N VAL A 36 -9.76 -11.16 -3.44
CA VAL A 36 -10.71 -11.48 -4.52
C VAL A 36 -9.99 -11.64 -5.86
N HIS A 37 -8.95 -10.83 -6.11
CA HIS A 37 -8.17 -10.93 -7.35
C HIS A 37 -7.39 -12.25 -7.43
N LEU A 38 -6.74 -12.68 -6.34
CA LEU A 38 -6.07 -13.99 -6.28
C LEU A 38 -7.07 -15.14 -6.50
N GLU A 39 -8.24 -15.07 -5.86
CA GLU A 39 -9.27 -16.10 -5.94
C GLU A 39 -9.89 -16.21 -7.34
N ARG A 40 -10.16 -15.06 -8.03
CA ARG A 40 -11.05 -15.02 -9.20
C ARG A 40 -10.45 -14.52 -10.50
N PHE A 41 -9.38 -13.73 -10.50
CA PHE A 41 -8.94 -13.01 -11.70
C PHE A 41 -7.45 -13.17 -12.04
N GLY A 42 -6.59 -13.32 -11.04
CA GLY A 42 -5.15 -13.38 -11.24
C GLY A 42 -4.71 -14.59 -12.06
N LYS A 43 -3.80 -14.38 -13.02
CA LYS A 43 -3.23 -15.42 -13.89
C LYS A 43 -1.72 -15.30 -13.96
N PRO A 44 -0.96 -16.40 -13.81
CA PRO A 44 0.49 -16.39 -13.98
C PRO A 44 0.92 -15.76 -15.31
N GLY A 45 2.06 -15.07 -15.31
CA GLY A 45 2.64 -14.44 -16.50
C GLY A 45 1.89 -13.21 -17.02
N LYS A 46 0.81 -12.77 -16.37
CA LYS A 46 0.09 -11.55 -16.75
C LYS A 46 0.55 -10.35 -15.95
N THR A 47 0.37 -9.16 -16.55
CA THR A 47 0.63 -7.88 -15.87
C THR A 47 -0.63 -7.37 -15.18
N LEU A 48 -0.45 -6.65 -14.07
CA LEU A 48 -1.52 -5.96 -13.36
C LEU A 48 -1.01 -4.61 -12.85
N ILE A 49 -1.74 -3.54 -13.13
CA ILE A 49 -1.56 -2.29 -12.40
C ILE A 49 -2.81 -1.99 -11.57
N GLY A 50 -2.63 -1.45 -10.40
CA GLY A 50 -3.72 -1.10 -9.50
C GLY A 50 -3.43 0.16 -8.70
N SER A 51 -4.47 0.92 -8.38
CA SER A 51 -4.34 2.15 -7.61
C SER A 51 -4.11 1.91 -6.10
N ASP A 52 -4.07 0.67 -5.66
CA ASP A 52 -3.63 0.29 -4.33
C ASP A 52 -2.15 -0.13 -4.32
N SER A 53 -1.39 0.32 -3.31
CA SER A 53 0.05 0.03 -3.19
C SER A 53 0.36 -1.46 -2.96
N HIS A 54 -0.61 -2.26 -2.50
CA HIS A 54 -0.45 -3.70 -2.27
C HIS A 54 -0.89 -4.56 -3.47
N THR A 55 -1.08 -3.98 -4.64
CA THR A 55 -1.26 -4.69 -5.92
C THR A 55 -0.19 -5.78 -6.15
N PRO A 56 1.09 -5.62 -5.70
CA PRO A 56 2.11 -6.67 -5.77
C PRO A 56 1.72 -8.00 -5.13
N THR A 57 0.65 -8.07 -4.33
CA THR A 57 0.06 -9.33 -3.83
C THR A 57 -0.15 -10.36 -4.96
N GLY A 58 -0.49 -9.90 -6.19
CA GLY A 58 -0.61 -10.75 -7.36
C GLY A 58 0.67 -11.47 -7.78
N GLY A 59 1.83 -11.01 -7.32
CA GLY A 59 3.11 -11.70 -7.54
C GLY A 59 3.20 -13.06 -6.85
N GLY A 60 2.35 -13.32 -5.85
CA GLY A 60 2.27 -14.63 -5.17
C GLY A 60 1.80 -15.78 -6.07
N ILE A 61 1.16 -15.48 -7.20
CA ILE A 61 0.78 -16.46 -8.25
C ILE A 61 1.58 -16.26 -9.56
N GLY A 62 2.67 -15.50 -9.53
CA GLY A 62 3.51 -15.27 -10.71
C GLY A 62 3.00 -14.18 -11.65
N MET A 63 2.29 -13.16 -11.16
CA MET A 63 1.95 -11.98 -11.95
C MET A 63 3.02 -10.89 -11.80
N LEU A 64 3.24 -10.10 -12.85
CA LEU A 64 3.95 -8.83 -12.74
C LEU A 64 2.95 -7.75 -12.31
N ALA A 65 2.72 -7.65 -11.01
CA ALA A 65 1.67 -6.84 -10.41
C ALA A 65 2.26 -5.62 -9.69
N MET A 66 1.82 -4.40 -10.04
CA MET A 66 2.41 -3.15 -9.55
C MET A 66 1.35 -2.18 -9.03
N GLY A 67 1.67 -1.52 -7.91
CA GLY A 67 0.92 -0.36 -7.43
C GLY A 67 1.32 0.89 -8.22
N ALA A 68 0.32 1.66 -8.65
CA ALA A 68 0.48 2.90 -9.41
C ALA A 68 -0.46 4.00 -8.89
N GLY A 69 -0.27 5.23 -9.31
CA GLY A 69 -1.18 6.33 -9.03
C GLY A 69 -2.54 6.16 -9.69
N GLY A 70 -3.57 6.76 -9.11
CA GLY A 70 -4.93 6.66 -9.65
C GLY A 70 -5.04 7.19 -11.08
N LEU A 71 -4.33 8.26 -11.42
CA LEU A 71 -4.29 8.80 -12.79
C LEU A 71 -3.61 7.85 -13.78
N ASP A 72 -2.51 7.21 -13.42
CA ASP A 72 -1.85 6.20 -14.25
C ASP A 72 -2.79 5.04 -14.56
N VAL A 73 -3.49 4.55 -13.52
CA VAL A 73 -4.48 3.47 -13.69
C VAL A 73 -5.63 3.91 -14.56
N ALA A 74 -6.15 5.13 -14.38
CA ALA A 74 -7.25 5.66 -15.18
C ALA A 74 -6.86 5.81 -16.68
N VAL A 75 -5.66 6.29 -16.95
CA VAL A 75 -5.12 6.41 -18.33
C VAL A 75 -4.94 5.02 -18.95
N ALA A 76 -4.40 4.05 -18.22
CA ALA A 76 -4.25 2.68 -18.69
C ALA A 76 -5.62 2.00 -18.94
N MET A 77 -6.62 2.23 -18.09
CA MET A 77 -8.00 1.77 -18.32
C MET A 77 -8.61 2.38 -19.57
N GLY A 78 -8.22 3.61 -19.93
CA GLY A 78 -8.60 4.28 -21.18
C GLY A 78 -7.82 3.80 -22.41
N GLY A 79 -6.90 2.84 -22.28
CA GLY A 79 -6.06 2.31 -23.37
C GLY A 79 -4.70 3.00 -23.50
N GLY A 80 -4.37 3.94 -22.64
CA GLY A 80 -3.06 4.59 -22.60
C GLY A 80 -1.96 3.68 -22.05
N THR A 81 -0.71 3.96 -22.41
CA THR A 81 0.45 3.17 -22.03
C THR A 81 0.92 3.54 -20.61
N TYR A 82 1.19 2.53 -19.79
CA TYR A 82 1.89 2.68 -18.51
C TYR A 82 3.38 2.44 -18.70
N TYR A 83 4.21 3.34 -18.20
CA TYR A 83 5.67 3.29 -18.33
C TYR A 83 6.33 3.07 -16.97
N ILE A 84 7.32 2.20 -16.94
CA ILE A 84 8.21 2.00 -15.78
C ILE A 84 9.66 2.20 -16.21
N THR A 85 10.47 2.79 -15.35
CA THR A 85 11.92 2.74 -15.50
C THR A 85 12.37 1.30 -15.30
N MET A 86 13.27 0.79 -16.16
CA MET A 86 13.78 -0.58 -16.04
C MET A 86 14.38 -0.79 -14.65
N PRO A 87 13.78 -1.64 -13.81
CA PRO A 87 14.26 -1.87 -12.46
C PRO A 87 15.41 -2.88 -12.46
N LYS A 88 16.22 -2.84 -11.40
CA LYS A 88 17.15 -3.92 -11.07
C LYS A 88 16.40 -5.13 -10.53
N ILE A 89 16.97 -6.32 -10.68
CA ILE A 89 16.38 -7.56 -10.19
C ILE A 89 17.18 -8.08 -8.99
N VAL A 90 16.51 -8.19 -7.83
CA VAL A 90 17.08 -8.79 -6.62
C VAL A 90 16.49 -10.16 -6.43
N ASN A 91 17.36 -11.15 -6.33
CA ASN A 91 16.98 -12.52 -5.98
C ASN A 91 16.94 -12.68 -4.46
N VAL A 92 15.82 -13.13 -3.92
CA VAL A 92 15.72 -13.67 -2.56
C VAL A 92 15.66 -15.19 -2.67
N HIS A 93 16.79 -15.84 -2.43
CA HIS A 93 16.93 -17.27 -2.54
C HIS A 93 16.54 -17.97 -1.24
N LEU A 94 15.44 -18.73 -1.29
CA LEU A 94 14.86 -19.42 -0.15
C LEU A 94 15.28 -20.89 -0.12
N THR A 95 15.81 -21.33 1.02
CA THR A 95 16.16 -22.74 1.27
C THR A 95 15.41 -23.29 2.48
N GLY A 96 15.31 -24.61 2.59
CA GLY A 96 14.65 -25.27 3.73
C GLY A 96 13.13 -25.08 3.74
N ALA A 97 12.54 -25.20 4.94
CA ALA A 97 11.10 -25.04 5.17
C ALA A 97 10.82 -24.36 6.50
N LEU A 98 9.70 -23.65 6.59
CA LEU A 98 9.27 -22.98 7.82
C LEU A 98 9.04 -24.00 8.95
N GLN A 99 9.56 -23.69 10.14
CA GLN A 99 9.34 -24.48 11.33
C GLN A 99 7.91 -24.24 11.87
N PRO A 100 7.36 -25.14 12.70
CA PRO A 100 6.06 -24.92 13.33
C PRO A 100 5.97 -23.54 13.99
N TYR A 101 4.84 -22.84 13.76
CA TYR A 101 4.56 -21.49 14.28
C TYR A 101 5.44 -20.35 13.72
N VAL A 102 6.29 -20.63 12.74
CA VAL A 102 6.94 -19.60 11.92
C VAL A 102 6.11 -19.41 10.66
N ALA A 103 5.83 -18.20 10.29
CA ALA A 103 4.92 -17.87 9.22
C ALA A 103 5.61 -17.15 8.04
N ALA A 104 4.96 -17.12 6.89
CA ALA A 104 5.42 -16.33 5.75
C ALA A 104 5.57 -14.83 6.09
N LYS A 105 4.83 -14.34 7.07
CA LYS A 105 5.01 -13.01 7.65
C LYS A 105 6.42 -12.80 8.19
N ASP A 106 6.99 -13.80 8.86
CA ASP A 106 8.34 -13.72 9.41
C ASP A 106 9.39 -13.68 8.31
N VAL A 107 9.14 -14.34 7.16
CA VAL A 107 10.02 -14.25 5.98
C VAL A 107 10.12 -12.82 5.47
N ILE A 108 9.00 -12.16 5.23
CA ILE A 108 9.04 -10.79 4.69
C ILE A 108 9.50 -9.77 5.75
N LEU A 109 9.27 -10.02 7.04
CA LEU A 109 9.84 -9.21 8.10
C LEU A 109 11.38 -9.33 8.12
N GLU A 110 11.94 -10.53 7.89
CA GLU A 110 13.39 -10.71 7.75
C GLU A 110 13.93 -9.96 6.53
N VAL A 111 13.26 -10.04 5.37
CA VAL A 111 13.65 -9.26 4.18
C VAL A 111 13.63 -7.75 4.48
N LEU A 112 12.60 -7.26 5.20
CA LEU A 112 12.50 -5.86 5.63
C LEU A 112 13.64 -5.48 6.59
N ARG A 113 14.02 -6.38 7.49
CA ARG A 113 15.16 -6.16 8.40
C ARG A 113 16.47 -6.00 7.65
N ILE A 114 16.67 -6.79 6.58
CA ILE A 114 17.90 -6.77 5.75
C ILE A 114 17.92 -5.56 4.82
N MET A 115 16.87 -5.36 4.04
CA MET A 115 16.80 -4.35 2.98
C MET A 115 16.34 -2.97 3.46
N THR A 116 15.64 -2.89 4.58
CA THR A 116 14.91 -1.71 5.07
C THR A 116 13.80 -1.24 4.11
N VAL A 117 13.05 -0.20 4.50
CA VAL A 117 11.97 0.39 3.69
C VAL A 117 12.45 1.13 2.42
N LYS A 118 13.77 1.24 2.22
CA LYS A 118 14.39 1.95 1.07
C LYS A 118 15.11 1.00 0.11
N GLY A 119 15.43 -0.21 0.55
CA GLY A 119 16.29 -1.13 -0.19
C GLY A 119 15.70 -1.67 -1.50
N GLY A 120 14.38 -1.63 -1.64
CA GLY A 120 13.69 -2.07 -2.86
C GLY A 120 13.41 -0.98 -3.90
N VAL A 121 13.77 0.28 -3.63
CA VAL A 121 13.51 1.39 -4.57
C VAL A 121 14.23 1.15 -5.89
N GLY A 122 13.48 1.18 -7.00
CA GLY A 122 14.01 0.89 -8.34
C GLY A 122 14.34 -0.58 -8.59
N LYS A 123 13.83 -1.49 -7.75
CA LYS A 123 14.08 -2.93 -7.84
C LYS A 123 12.79 -3.74 -7.98
N ILE A 124 12.90 -4.91 -8.57
CA ILE A 124 11.94 -6.01 -8.50
C ILE A 124 12.57 -7.10 -7.62
N ILE A 125 11.78 -7.69 -6.72
CA ILE A 125 12.22 -8.79 -5.87
C ILE A 125 11.69 -10.09 -6.45
N GLU A 126 12.58 -10.98 -6.86
CA GLU A 126 12.24 -12.32 -7.32
C GLU A 126 12.60 -13.35 -6.28
N TYR A 127 11.66 -14.24 -5.96
CA TYR A 127 11.87 -15.30 -4.97
C TYR A 127 12.18 -16.62 -5.69
N THR A 128 13.29 -17.24 -5.34
CA THR A 128 13.79 -18.49 -5.94
C THR A 128 14.20 -19.52 -4.88
N GLY A 129 14.74 -20.63 -5.31
CA GLY A 129 15.22 -21.70 -4.44
C GLY A 129 14.17 -22.75 -4.08
N ASP A 130 14.63 -23.88 -3.51
CA ASP A 130 13.74 -25.00 -3.18
C ASP A 130 12.76 -24.70 -2.05
N GLY A 131 13.07 -23.75 -1.18
CA GLY A 131 12.18 -23.27 -0.12
C GLY A 131 10.86 -22.69 -0.65
N VAL A 132 10.86 -22.15 -1.87
CA VAL A 132 9.65 -21.64 -2.54
C VAL A 132 8.56 -22.71 -2.64
N LYS A 133 8.93 -23.95 -2.94
CA LYS A 133 7.99 -25.07 -3.11
C LYS A 133 7.28 -25.46 -1.81
N THR A 134 7.80 -25.04 -0.66
CA THR A 134 7.23 -25.31 0.66
C THR A 134 6.19 -24.27 1.08
N LEU A 135 6.09 -23.15 0.33
CA LEU A 135 5.17 -22.05 0.61
C LEU A 135 3.93 -22.13 -0.28
N SER A 136 2.75 -22.15 0.34
CA SER A 136 1.46 -22.08 -0.37
C SER A 136 1.27 -20.71 -1.05
N VAL A 137 0.35 -20.62 -2.02
CA VAL A 137 0.04 -19.34 -2.70
C VAL A 137 -0.36 -18.23 -1.73
N PRO A 138 -1.22 -18.43 -0.70
CA PRO A 138 -1.49 -17.40 0.30
C PRO A 138 -0.25 -16.92 1.06
N GLU A 139 0.69 -17.81 1.37
CA GLU A 139 1.95 -17.47 2.02
C GLU A 139 2.87 -16.65 1.10
N ARG A 140 2.98 -17.04 -0.17
CA ARG A 140 3.69 -16.22 -1.20
C ARG A 140 3.04 -14.85 -1.36
N ALA A 141 1.72 -14.79 -1.35
CA ALA A 141 0.95 -13.55 -1.45
C ALA A 141 1.18 -12.61 -0.24
N THR A 142 1.32 -13.15 0.97
CA THR A 142 1.71 -12.37 2.16
C THR A 142 3.09 -11.73 1.97
N ILE A 143 4.05 -12.48 1.44
CA ILE A 143 5.42 -12.00 1.19
C ILE A 143 5.41 -10.89 0.13
N THR A 144 4.77 -11.11 -1.01
CA THR A 144 4.72 -10.11 -2.09
C THR A 144 3.87 -8.88 -1.71
N ASN A 145 2.82 -9.05 -0.90
CA ASN A 145 2.03 -7.94 -0.34
C ASN A 145 2.94 -6.97 0.42
N MET A 146 3.71 -7.46 1.37
CA MET A 146 4.60 -6.61 2.16
C MET A 146 5.90 -6.21 1.43
N GLY A 147 6.19 -6.79 0.28
CA GLY A 147 7.23 -6.31 -0.63
C GLY A 147 7.03 -4.84 -1.04
N ALA A 148 5.79 -4.34 -1.02
CA ALA A 148 5.50 -2.93 -1.22
C ALA A 148 6.15 -2.02 -0.15
N GLU A 149 6.34 -2.53 1.06
CA GLU A 149 6.95 -1.77 2.17
C GLU A 149 8.47 -1.63 2.04
N LEU A 150 9.11 -2.42 1.17
CA LEU A 150 10.52 -2.24 0.77
C LEU A 150 10.72 -1.03 -0.16
N GLY A 151 9.64 -0.42 -0.65
CA GLY A 151 9.68 0.55 -1.75
C GLY A 151 9.89 -0.09 -3.13
N ALA A 152 9.79 -1.41 -3.23
CA ALA A 152 10.00 -2.15 -4.46
C ALA A 152 8.95 -1.83 -5.55
N THR A 153 9.35 -1.96 -6.81
CA THR A 153 8.43 -1.85 -7.96
C THR A 153 7.38 -2.94 -7.89
N THR A 154 7.81 -4.17 -7.65
CA THR A 154 6.97 -5.35 -7.38
C THR A 154 7.80 -6.46 -6.75
N SER A 155 7.12 -7.54 -6.38
CA SER A 155 7.72 -8.81 -5.96
C SER A 155 7.04 -9.95 -6.70
N VAL A 156 7.76 -11.02 -7.04
CA VAL A 156 7.22 -12.12 -7.82
C VAL A 156 7.75 -13.47 -7.35
N PHE A 157 6.87 -14.46 -7.33
CA PHE A 157 7.17 -15.88 -7.15
C PHE A 157 7.01 -16.63 -8.48
N PRO A 158 7.67 -17.78 -8.66
CA PRO A 158 7.40 -18.65 -9.80
C PRO A 158 5.97 -19.21 -9.75
N SER A 159 5.45 -19.60 -10.90
CA SER A 159 4.22 -20.37 -11.01
C SER A 159 4.58 -21.84 -11.26
N ASP A 160 4.42 -22.63 -10.21
CA ASP A 160 4.77 -24.04 -10.14
C ASP A 160 3.55 -24.91 -9.82
N ASP A 161 3.76 -26.17 -9.44
CA ASP A 161 2.70 -27.11 -9.06
C ASP A 161 1.87 -26.61 -7.86
N VAL A 162 2.46 -25.83 -6.94
CA VAL A 162 1.71 -25.21 -5.81
C VAL A 162 0.74 -24.18 -6.35
N THR A 163 1.14 -23.37 -7.32
CA THR A 163 0.25 -22.42 -7.99
C THR A 163 -0.84 -23.13 -8.77
N LYS A 164 -0.49 -24.23 -9.47
CA LYS A 164 -1.47 -25.08 -10.18
C LYS A 164 -2.52 -25.64 -9.25
N ALA A 165 -2.10 -26.21 -8.13
CA ALA A 165 -3.00 -26.78 -7.13
C ALA A 165 -3.95 -25.74 -6.54
N PHE A 166 -3.46 -24.51 -6.26
CA PHE A 166 -4.28 -23.40 -5.79
C PHE A 166 -5.35 -23.00 -6.84
N LEU A 167 -4.95 -22.79 -8.09
CA LEU A 167 -5.89 -22.41 -9.15
C LEU A 167 -6.91 -23.51 -9.42
N LYS A 168 -6.50 -24.78 -9.37
CA LYS A 168 -7.41 -25.93 -9.47
C LYS A 168 -8.44 -25.93 -8.34
N ALA A 169 -8.02 -25.71 -7.09
CA ALA A 169 -8.93 -25.64 -5.94
C ALA A 169 -9.92 -24.47 -6.09
N GLN A 170 -9.55 -23.38 -6.77
CA GLN A 170 -10.41 -22.25 -7.11
C GLN A 170 -11.30 -22.49 -8.36
N GLY A 171 -11.24 -23.67 -8.98
CA GLY A 171 -11.97 -23.99 -10.21
C GLY A 171 -11.43 -23.26 -11.45
N ARG A 172 -10.11 -22.97 -11.48
CA ARG A 172 -9.42 -22.17 -12.49
C ARG A 172 -8.11 -22.82 -12.97
N GLU A 173 -8.07 -24.16 -13.04
CA GLU A 173 -6.86 -24.88 -13.48
C GLU A 173 -6.42 -24.47 -14.90
N GLU A 174 -7.37 -24.11 -15.77
CA GLU A 174 -7.13 -23.64 -17.12
C GLU A 174 -6.39 -22.31 -17.22
N ASP A 175 -6.40 -21.52 -16.14
CA ASP A 175 -5.66 -20.24 -16.04
C ASP A 175 -4.19 -20.43 -15.69
N TRP A 176 -3.79 -21.66 -15.31
CA TRP A 176 -2.40 -21.93 -14.93
C TRP A 176 -1.47 -22.01 -16.13
N SER A 177 -0.29 -21.44 -15.95
CA SER A 177 0.89 -21.68 -16.80
C SER A 177 2.13 -21.75 -15.93
N GLU A 178 3.07 -22.61 -16.27
CA GLU A 178 4.37 -22.65 -15.60
C GLU A 178 5.13 -21.35 -15.87
N LEU A 179 5.76 -20.81 -14.84
CA LEU A 179 6.64 -19.65 -14.93
C LEU A 179 7.77 -19.82 -13.93
N LYS A 180 8.99 -19.82 -14.41
CA LYS A 180 10.22 -19.86 -13.60
C LYS A 180 11.29 -18.98 -14.23
N ALA A 181 12.29 -18.63 -13.46
CA ALA A 181 13.51 -18.02 -14.00
C ALA A 181 14.21 -19.00 -14.94
N ASP A 182 14.91 -18.47 -15.95
CA ASP A 182 15.79 -19.25 -16.80
C ASP A 182 16.97 -19.79 -15.98
N ASP A 183 17.53 -20.93 -16.39
CA ASP A 183 18.60 -21.58 -15.64
C ASP A 183 19.89 -20.73 -15.60
N ASP A 184 20.08 -19.81 -16.53
CA ASP A 184 21.17 -18.85 -16.64
C ASP A 184 20.79 -17.41 -16.24
N ALA A 185 19.68 -17.24 -15.54
CA ALA A 185 19.24 -15.93 -15.07
C ALA A 185 20.29 -15.25 -14.20
N VAL A 186 20.56 -13.97 -14.48
CA VAL A 186 21.53 -13.15 -13.75
C VAL A 186 20.81 -12.09 -12.95
N TYR A 187 21.18 -11.95 -11.69
CA TYR A 187 20.60 -11.00 -10.75
C TYR A 187 21.59 -9.89 -10.39
N ASP A 188 21.10 -8.69 -10.15
CA ASP A 188 21.92 -7.56 -9.67
C ASP A 188 22.40 -7.79 -8.22
N GLU A 189 21.60 -8.50 -7.42
CA GLU A 189 21.86 -8.77 -6.01
C GLU A 189 21.18 -10.09 -5.61
N THR A 190 21.79 -10.86 -4.70
CA THR A 190 21.17 -12.07 -4.13
C THR A 190 21.21 -12.00 -2.61
N ILE A 191 20.08 -12.33 -1.98
CA ILE A 191 19.89 -12.44 -0.53
C ILE A 191 19.50 -13.89 -0.23
N GLU A 192 20.29 -14.56 0.62
CA GLU A 192 20.03 -15.94 1.04
C GLU A 192 19.22 -15.96 2.33
N ILE A 193 18.13 -16.74 2.37
CA ILE A 193 17.33 -16.97 3.57
C ILE A 193 17.05 -18.45 3.75
N ASN A 194 17.54 -19.02 4.85
CA ASN A 194 17.18 -20.37 5.27
C ASN A 194 15.88 -20.32 6.10
N LEU A 195 14.78 -20.77 5.53
CA LEU A 195 13.47 -20.80 6.18
C LEU A 195 13.48 -21.61 7.49
N SER A 196 14.33 -22.63 7.60
CA SER A 196 14.43 -23.49 8.77
C SER A 196 15.07 -22.80 9.99
N GLU A 197 15.76 -21.68 9.79
CA GLU A 197 16.43 -20.90 10.85
C GLU A 197 15.63 -19.69 11.29
N LEU A 198 14.53 -19.38 10.60
CA LEU A 198 13.68 -18.27 10.97
C LEU A 198 12.94 -18.54 12.29
N GLU A 199 12.67 -17.47 13.00
CA GLU A 199 11.92 -17.47 14.25
C GLU A 199 10.77 -16.47 14.17
N PRO A 200 9.72 -16.57 15.02
CA PRO A 200 8.66 -15.58 15.04
C PRO A 200 9.19 -14.17 15.29
N MET A 201 8.75 -13.22 14.46
CA MET A 201 9.22 -11.84 14.45
C MET A 201 8.10 -10.84 14.68
N ALA A 202 8.47 -9.62 15.07
CA ALA A 202 7.57 -8.48 15.15
C ALA A 202 8.27 -7.22 14.62
N ALA A 203 7.56 -6.44 13.80
CA ALA A 203 7.97 -5.07 13.50
C ALA A 203 7.50 -4.15 14.62
N MET A 204 8.45 -3.45 15.22
CA MET A 204 8.24 -2.51 16.32
C MET A 204 7.60 -1.20 15.81
N PRO A 205 6.84 -0.47 16.64
CA PRO A 205 6.40 0.87 16.30
C PRO A 205 7.59 1.80 15.98
N HIS A 206 7.56 2.63 14.99
CA HIS A 206 6.50 3.07 14.07
C HIS A 206 6.95 2.87 12.61
N MET A 207 7.73 1.84 12.35
CA MET A 207 8.27 1.51 11.02
C MET A 207 8.24 -0.01 10.78
N PRO A 208 7.88 -0.48 9.58
CA PRO A 208 7.76 -1.92 9.30
C PRO A 208 9.11 -2.65 9.23
N ASP A 209 10.23 -1.94 9.07
CA ASP A 209 11.59 -2.49 9.06
C ASP A 209 12.27 -2.52 10.44
N ARG A 210 11.62 -1.98 11.50
CA ARG A 210 12.13 -2.09 12.87
C ARG A 210 11.84 -3.46 13.47
N VAL A 211 12.39 -4.49 12.86
CA VAL A 211 12.08 -5.88 13.15
C VAL A 211 12.97 -6.45 14.25
N LYS A 212 12.36 -7.22 15.17
CA LYS A 212 13.04 -8.03 16.17
C LYS A 212 12.37 -9.39 16.29
N LYS A 213 13.12 -10.40 16.77
CA LYS A 213 12.53 -11.68 17.19
C LYS A 213 11.64 -11.47 18.38
N VAL A 214 10.47 -12.09 18.41
CA VAL A 214 9.48 -11.93 19.50
C VAL A 214 10.11 -12.21 20.87
N LYS A 215 10.93 -13.26 20.97
CA LYS A 215 11.63 -13.63 22.21
C LYS A 215 12.58 -12.56 22.76
N ASP A 216 13.07 -11.65 21.92
CA ASP A 216 14.07 -10.62 22.27
C ASP A 216 13.43 -9.25 22.59
N ILE A 217 12.09 -9.13 22.49
CA ILE A 217 11.40 -7.85 22.72
C ILE A 217 11.11 -7.58 24.20
N GLY A 218 11.02 -8.63 25.00
CA GLY A 218 10.61 -8.53 26.41
C GLY A 218 9.09 -8.55 26.58
N GLU A 219 8.62 -8.28 27.80
CA GLU A 219 7.20 -8.33 28.12
C GLU A 219 6.49 -7.04 27.66
N ILE A 220 5.54 -7.18 26.74
CA ILE A 220 4.68 -6.11 26.25
C ILE A 220 3.23 -6.50 26.51
N LYS A 221 2.52 -5.73 27.33
CA LYS A 221 1.06 -5.87 27.51
C LYS A 221 0.33 -5.45 26.25
N VAL A 222 -0.74 -6.15 25.93
CA VAL A 222 -1.51 -5.95 24.69
C VAL A 222 -2.93 -5.54 25.03
N ASP A 223 -3.40 -4.44 24.44
CA ASP A 223 -4.76 -3.92 24.63
C ASP A 223 -5.68 -4.37 23.47
N GLN A 224 -5.11 -4.50 22.28
CA GLN A 224 -5.88 -4.85 21.07
C GLN A 224 -5.10 -5.82 20.18
N VAL A 225 -5.84 -6.75 19.57
CA VAL A 225 -5.33 -7.61 18.49
C VAL A 225 -6.27 -7.49 17.30
N CYS A 226 -5.71 -7.20 16.12
CA CYS A 226 -6.46 -7.16 14.85
C CYS A 226 -5.85 -8.14 13.85
N ILE A 227 -6.61 -9.15 13.44
CA ILE A 227 -6.19 -10.18 12.49
C ILE A 227 -6.96 -10.01 11.18
N GLY A 228 -6.25 -10.07 10.04
CA GLY A 228 -6.85 -9.92 8.71
C GLY A 228 -6.09 -8.95 7.82
N SER A 229 -6.80 -8.02 7.16
CA SER A 229 -6.27 -7.12 6.14
C SER A 229 -5.91 -7.86 4.84
N CYS A 230 -5.38 -7.15 3.84
CA CYS A 230 -4.92 -7.78 2.60
C CYS A 230 -3.69 -8.68 2.79
N THR A 231 -3.02 -8.60 3.94
CA THR A 231 -1.77 -9.33 4.21
C THR A 231 -2.02 -10.74 4.72
N ASN A 232 -2.84 -10.90 5.77
CA ASN A 232 -3.07 -12.19 6.43
C ASN A 232 -4.56 -12.42 6.70
N SER A 233 -5.31 -12.69 5.66
CA SER A 233 -6.76 -12.91 5.73
C SER A 233 -7.24 -14.07 4.86
N SER A 234 -6.32 -14.87 4.34
CA SER A 234 -6.63 -16.07 3.56
C SER A 234 -7.33 -17.13 4.40
N LEU A 235 -7.94 -18.12 3.74
CA LEU A 235 -8.54 -19.24 4.45
C LEU A 235 -7.52 -19.97 5.34
N MET A 236 -6.28 -20.15 4.86
CA MET A 236 -5.23 -20.78 5.65
C MET A 236 -4.90 -19.99 6.92
N ASP A 237 -4.73 -18.66 6.81
CA ASP A 237 -4.48 -17.80 7.98
C ASP A 237 -5.63 -17.92 8.99
N MET A 238 -6.86 -17.86 8.51
CA MET A 238 -8.05 -17.92 9.37
C MET A 238 -8.22 -19.27 10.04
N LEU A 239 -7.92 -20.38 9.36
CA LEU A 239 -7.96 -21.72 9.94
C LEU A 239 -6.90 -21.90 11.02
N LYS A 240 -5.69 -21.39 10.82
CA LYS A 240 -4.63 -21.38 11.85
C LYS A 240 -5.09 -20.61 13.10
N VAL A 241 -5.68 -19.43 12.91
CA VAL A 241 -6.23 -18.61 14.01
C VAL A 241 -7.36 -19.33 14.73
N ALA A 242 -8.31 -19.92 13.98
CA ALA A 242 -9.41 -20.70 14.57
C ALA A 242 -8.89 -21.88 15.42
N ALA A 243 -7.91 -22.62 14.89
CA ALA A 243 -7.31 -23.75 15.61
C ALA A 243 -6.61 -23.33 16.91
N ILE A 244 -5.92 -22.18 16.91
CA ILE A 244 -5.28 -21.64 18.13
C ILE A 244 -6.33 -21.22 19.18
N LEU A 245 -7.43 -20.60 18.73
CA LEU A 245 -8.50 -20.09 19.61
C LEU A 245 -9.46 -21.15 20.10
N LYS A 246 -9.58 -22.28 19.39
CA LYS A 246 -10.54 -23.34 19.68
C LYS A 246 -10.52 -23.82 21.12
N GLY A 247 -11.70 -23.77 21.78
CA GLY A 247 -11.88 -24.18 23.17
C GLY A 247 -11.17 -23.28 24.21
N LYS A 248 -10.68 -22.11 23.82
CA LYS A 248 -10.02 -21.15 24.69
C LYS A 248 -10.79 -19.84 24.76
N THR A 249 -10.41 -18.95 25.67
CA THR A 249 -11.02 -17.63 25.84
C THR A 249 -9.96 -16.55 25.70
N VAL A 250 -10.25 -15.50 24.94
CA VAL A 250 -9.40 -14.31 24.81
C VAL A 250 -9.23 -13.65 26.18
N CYS A 251 -8.02 -13.18 26.48
CA CYS A 251 -7.73 -12.47 27.71
C CYS A 251 -8.70 -11.28 27.91
N PRO A 252 -9.34 -11.13 29.08
CA PRO A 252 -10.35 -10.09 29.29
C PRO A 252 -9.87 -8.65 29.05
N SER A 253 -8.56 -8.41 29.17
CA SER A 253 -7.95 -7.10 28.89
C SER A 253 -7.73 -6.82 27.40
N VAL A 254 -7.92 -7.82 26.50
CA VAL A 254 -7.61 -7.71 25.08
C VAL A 254 -8.90 -7.61 24.25
N SER A 255 -8.94 -6.61 23.38
CA SER A 255 -9.97 -6.51 22.34
C SER A 255 -9.48 -7.23 21.07
N LEU A 256 -10.02 -8.44 20.79
CA LEU A 256 -9.71 -9.18 19.55
C LEU A 256 -10.73 -8.89 18.47
N SER A 257 -10.26 -8.52 17.27
CA SER A 257 -11.08 -8.41 16.05
C SER A 257 -10.46 -9.16 14.88
N ILE A 258 -11.29 -9.82 14.08
CA ILE A 258 -10.89 -10.66 12.95
C ILE A 258 -11.69 -10.26 11.71
N ALA A 259 -10.99 -9.96 10.60
CA ALA A 259 -11.58 -9.64 9.30
C ALA A 259 -11.13 -10.69 8.27
N PRO A 260 -12.00 -11.67 7.90
CA PRO A 260 -11.70 -12.60 6.80
C PRO A 260 -11.52 -11.86 5.47
N GLY A 261 -10.67 -12.37 4.58
CA GLY A 261 -10.25 -11.66 3.37
C GLY A 261 -11.34 -11.50 2.31
N SER A 262 -12.26 -12.44 2.24
CA SER A 262 -13.33 -12.43 1.25
C SER A 262 -14.60 -13.12 1.77
N LYS A 263 -15.68 -12.91 1.03
CA LYS A 263 -16.94 -13.65 1.22
C LYS A 263 -16.72 -15.18 1.12
N GLN A 264 -15.83 -15.61 0.21
CA GLN A 264 -15.47 -17.02 0.07
C GLN A 264 -14.86 -17.56 1.36
N VAL A 265 -13.84 -16.87 1.89
CA VAL A 265 -13.18 -17.25 3.15
C VAL A 265 -14.18 -17.30 4.31
N LEU A 266 -15.00 -16.25 4.45
CA LEU A 266 -16.00 -16.17 5.54
C LEU A 266 -17.01 -17.32 5.44
N ASN A 267 -17.50 -17.63 4.24
CA ASN A 267 -18.46 -18.70 4.02
C ASN A 267 -17.85 -20.07 4.35
N MET A 268 -16.62 -20.33 3.93
CA MET A 268 -15.91 -21.58 4.23
C MET A 268 -15.63 -21.74 5.73
N LEU A 269 -15.30 -20.65 6.44
CA LEU A 269 -15.15 -20.65 7.89
C LEU A 269 -16.47 -20.95 8.62
N ALA A 270 -17.60 -20.46 8.09
CA ALA A 270 -18.90 -20.75 8.64
C ALA A 270 -19.26 -22.24 8.50
N LEU A 271 -18.93 -22.85 7.35
CA LEU A 271 -19.25 -24.25 7.06
C LEU A 271 -18.35 -25.24 7.80
N ASN A 272 -17.09 -24.94 8.03
CA ASN A 272 -16.16 -25.83 8.73
C ASN A 272 -16.12 -25.64 10.25
N GLY A 273 -16.90 -24.69 10.79
CA GLY A 273 -16.98 -24.39 12.23
C GLY A 273 -15.91 -23.43 12.75
N GLY A 274 -14.91 -23.05 11.95
CA GLY A 274 -13.86 -22.12 12.37
C GLY A 274 -14.38 -20.76 12.80
N LEU A 275 -15.44 -20.26 12.15
CA LEU A 275 -16.11 -19.03 12.55
C LEU A 275 -16.72 -19.16 13.96
N SER A 276 -17.37 -20.29 14.27
CA SER A 276 -17.93 -20.57 15.59
C SER A 276 -16.86 -20.64 16.66
N ASP A 277 -15.72 -21.30 16.38
CA ASP A 277 -14.59 -21.39 17.30
C ASP A 277 -14.03 -19.99 17.66
N MET A 278 -13.87 -19.11 16.66
CA MET A 278 -13.41 -17.72 16.84
C MET A 278 -14.40 -16.90 17.70
N ILE A 279 -15.71 -16.97 17.41
CA ILE A 279 -16.74 -16.25 18.14
C ILE A 279 -16.80 -16.74 19.59
N SER A 280 -16.76 -18.06 19.80
CA SER A 280 -16.81 -18.67 21.12
C SER A 280 -15.60 -18.30 21.98
N ALA A 281 -14.44 -18.04 21.36
CA ALA A 281 -13.26 -17.54 22.03
C ALA A 281 -13.36 -16.06 22.47
N GLY A 282 -14.34 -15.31 21.95
CA GLY A 282 -14.56 -13.89 22.24
C GLY A 282 -14.05 -12.94 21.16
N ALA A 283 -13.79 -13.42 19.93
CA ALA A 283 -13.42 -12.57 18.82
C ALA A 283 -14.65 -11.83 18.23
N ARG A 284 -14.44 -10.58 17.84
CA ARG A 284 -15.40 -9.81 17.04
C ARG A 284 -15.08 -10.01 15.56
N ILE A 285 -16.05 -10.53 14.81
CA ILE A 285 -15.91 -10.74 13.38
C ILE A 285 -16.31 -9.46 12.64
N LEU A 286 -15.45 -8.99 11.77
CA LEU A 286 -15.64 -7.77 10.99
C LEU A 286 -15.99 -8.10 9.55
N GLU A 287 -16.48 -7.10 8.83
CA GLU A 287 -16.66 -7.14 7.38
C GLU A 287 -15.34 -7.50 6.68
N SER A 288 -15.43 -8.27 5.59
CA SER A 288 -14.30 -8.59 4.71
C SER A 288 -13.80 -7.33 3.98
N ALA A 289 -13.08 -6.49 4.71
CA ALA A 289 -12.60 -5.19 4.26
C ALA A 289 -11.31 -4.78 4.98
N CYS A 290 -10.61 -3.78 4.43
CA CYS A 290 -9.31 -3.31 4.94
C CYS A 290 -9.43 -2.11 5.91
N GLY A 291 -10.61 -1.79 6.43
CA GLY A 291 -10.87 -0.63 7.30
C GLY A 291 -9.99 -0.54 8.56
N PRO A 292 -9.84 -1.61 9.35
CA PRO A 292 -9.04 -1.56 10.58
C PRO A 292 -7.56 -1.19 10.38
N CYS A 293 -7.00 -1.41 9.18
CA CYS A 293 -5.62 -1.04 8.84
C CYS A 293 -5.33 0.46 9.06
N ILE A 294 -6.35 1.30 8.89
CA ILE A 294 -6.29 2.75 9.06
C ILE A 294 -7.15 3.23 10.24
N GLY A 295 -7.51 2.34 11.15
CA GLY A 295 -8.33 2.66 12.31
C GLY A 295 -9.83 2.79 12.03
N MET A 296 -10.30 2.49 10.82
CA MET A 296 -11.72 2.49 10.47
C MET A 296 -12.45 1.31 11.08
N GLY A 297 -13.43 1.56 11.95
CA GLY A 297 -14.22 0.55 12.65
C GLY A 297 -13.52 -0.13 13.83
N GLN A 298 -12.19 -0.11 13.88
CA GLN A 298 -11.39 -0.64 14.98
C GLN A 298 -10.11 0.17 15.17
N SER A 299 -9.95 0.73 16.36
CA SER A 299 -8.81 1.56 16.75
C SER A 299 -8.35 1.13 18.14
N PRO A 300 -7.06 1.18 18.49
CA PRO A 300 -6.63 0.99 19.86
C PRO A 300 -7.14 2.16 20.74
N ASN A 301 -7.22 1.93 22.04
CA ASN A 301 -7.43 2.98 23.02
C ASN A 301 -6.25 3.98 23.03
N SER A 302 -6.40 5.09 23.75
CA SER A 302 -5.35 6.11 23.89
C SER A 302 -4.06 5.48 24.42
N ALA A 303 -2.94 5.74 23.74
CA ALA A 303 -1.63 5.16 24.02
C ALA A 303 -1.59 3.62 24.04
N GLY A 304 -2.63 2.95 23.55
CA GLY A 304 -2.78 1.50 23.62
C GLY A 304 -1.82 0.74 22.70
N VAL A 305 -1.47 -0.48 23.11
CA VAL A 305 -0.65 -1.40 22.32
C VAL A 305 -1.55 -2.31 21.50
N SER A 306 -1.36 -2.28 20.16
CA SER A 306 -2.11 -3.10 19.23
C SER A 306 -1.17 -4.02 18.42
N LEU A 307 -1.42 -5.33 18.47
CA LEU A 307 -0.77 -6.29 17.58
C LEU A 307 -1.63 -6.51 16.35
N ARG A 308 -1.01 -6.42 15.16
CA ARG A 308 -1.72 -6.49 13.89
C ARG A 308 -1.03 -7.40 12.89
N THR A 309 -1.80 -8.17 12.17
CA THR A 309 -1.28 -8.96 11.04
C THR A 309 -1.21 -8.15 9.74
N PHE A 310 -1.35 -6.83 9.83
CA PHE A 310 -1.38 -5.89 8.71
C PHE A 310 0.03 -5.58 8.21
N ASN A 311 0.17 -4.62 7.32
CA ASN A 311 1.41 -4.31 6.62
C ASN A 311 2.06 -2.98 7.02
N ARG A 312 1.36 -2.09 7.71
CA ARG A 312 1.85 -0.75 8.10
C ARG A 312 1.57 -0.41 9.54
N ASN A 313 2.56 0.21 10.17
CA ASN A 313 2.51 0.64 11.57
C ASN A 313 3.08 2.05 11.78
N PHE A 314 2.94 2.91 10.77
CA PHE A 314 3.43 4.29 10.84
C PHE A 314 2.82 5.06 12.01
N LEU A 315 3.55 6.06 12.49
CA LEU A 315 3.11 6.93 13.60
C LEU A 315 1.74 7.55 13.30
N GLY A 316 0.80 7.41 14.22
CA GLY A 316 -0.55 7.97 14.07
C GLY A 316 -1.45 7.26 13.05
N ARG A 317 -1.04 6.13 12.49
CA ARG A 317 -1.82 5.36 11.50
C ARG A 317 -3.17 4.91 12.01
N SER A 318 -3.26 4.56 13.28
CA SER A 318 -4.51 4.13 13.92
C SER A 318 -4.45 4.41 15.42
N GLY A 319 -5.52 4.95 15.98
CA GLY A 319 -5.57 5.38 17.37
C GLY A 319 -4.95 6.76 17.59
N THR A 320 -4.47 6.99 18.80
CA THR A 320 -3.71 8.21 19.14
C THR A 320 -2.29 8.16 18.58
N LYS A 321 -1.64 9.31 18.47
CA LYS A 321 -0.28 9.42 17.91
C LYS A 321 0.76 8.59 18.68
N ASP A 322 0.54 8.40 19.97
CA ASP A 322 1.38 7.61 20.89
C ASP A 322 0.99 6.12 20.98
N ALA A 323 -0.03 5.68 20.25
CA ALA A 323 -0.41 4.26 20.20
C ALA A 323 0.70 3.40 19.59
N GLY A 324 1.05 2.31 20.25
CA GLY A 324 2.08 1.36 19.83
C GLY A 324 1.55 0.28 18.91
N ILE A 325 1.73 0.43 17.59
CA ILE A 325 1.30 -0.57 16.59
C ILE A 325 2.46 -1.50 16.24
N TYR A 326 2.28 -2.79 16.48
CA TYR A 326 3.22 -3.86 16.13
C TYR A 326 2.68 -4.68 14.96
N LEU A 327 3.55 -5.09 14.03
CA LEU A 327 3.18 -6.03 12.95
C LEU A 327 3.72 -7.41 13.29
N VAL A 328 2.82 -8.39 13.30
CA VAL A 328 3.12 -9.78 13.71
C VAL A 328 2.40 -10.78 12.80
N SER A 329 2.80 -12.06 12.88
CA SER A 329 2.10 -13.15 12.20
C SER A 329 0.72 -13.44 12.84
N PRO A 330 -0.20 -14.12 12.12
CA PRO A 330 -1.47 -14.57 12.67
C PRO A 330 -1.31 -15.44 13.92
N GLU A 331 -0.28 -16.29 13.96
CA GLU A 331 0.04 -17.17 15.06
C GLU A 331 0.45 -16.38 16.32
N VAL A 332 1.37 -15.43 16.17
CA VAL A 332 1.78 -14.52 17.27
C VAL A 332 0.58 -13.71 17.74
N ALA A 333 -0.23 -13.16 16.84
CA ALA A 333 -1.40 -12.37 17.18
C ALA A 333 -2.43 -13.17 17.98
N ALA A 334 -2.78 -14.38 17.53
CA ALA A 334 -3.78 -15.22 18.16
C ALA A 334 -3.34 -15.69 19.58
N VAL A 335 -2.09 -16.12 19.75
CA VAL A 335 -1.57 -16.53 21.05
C VAL A 335 -1.50 -15.34 22.00
N SER A 336 -1.07 -14.18 21.51
CA SER A 336 -0.99 -12.95 22.32
C SER A 336 -2.38 -12.48 22.77
N ALA A 337 -3.42 -12.70 21.95
CA ALA A 337 -4.79 -12.42 22.36
C ALA A 337 -5.26 -13.29 23.54
N LEU A 338 -4.79 -14.53 23.62
CA LEU A 338 -5.09 -15.44 24.73
C LEU A 338 -4.35 -15.09 26.02
N THR A 339 -3.09 -14.65 25.90
CA THR A 339 -2.21 -14.41 27.06
C THR A 339 -2.27 -12.97 27.59
N GLY A 340 -2.78 -12.02 26.81
CA GLY A 340 -2.79 -10.60 27.16
C GLY A 340 -1.45 -9.89 27.00
N LYS A 341 -0.45 -10.55 26.42
CA LYS A 341 0.88 -10.00 26.17
C LYS A 341 1.50 -10.57 24.89
N LEU A 342 2.47 -9.85 24.33
CA LEU A 342 3.23 -10.34 23.17
C LEU A 342 3.88 -11.68 23.53
N THR A 343 3.49 -12.74 22.81
CA THR A 343 3.85 -14.12 23.15
C THR A 343 4.38 -14.87 21.93
N ASP A 344 5.47 -15.58 22.11
CA ASP A 344 6.01 -16.50 21.11
C ASP A 344 5.05 -17.70 20.92
N PRO A 345 4.50 -17.94 19.72
CA PRO A 345 3.51 -18.98 19.52
C PRO A 345 4.08 -20.40 19.67
N ARG A 346 5.41 -20.58 19.66
CA ARG A 346 6.06 -21.86 19.91
C ARG A 346 5.80 -22.39 21.34
N THR A 347 5.34 -21.53 22.24
CA THR A 347 4.89 -21.92 23.60
C THR A 347 3.64 -22.82 23.57
N LEU A 348 2.93 -22.92 22.46
CA LEU A 348 1.81 -23.86 22.27
C LEU A 348 2.27 -25.33 22.18
N GLY A 349 3.54 -25.58 21.84
CA GLY A 349 4.14 -26.91 21.75
C GLY A 349 3.81 -27.66 20.46
N ALA A 350 2.74 -28.44 20.45
CA ALA A 350 2.40 -29.29 19.27
C ALA A 350 2.06 -28.46 18.03
N PRO A 351 2.55 -28.85 16.84
CA PRO A 351 2.20 -28.18 15.57
C PRO A 351 0.70 -28.19 15.31
N LEU A 352 0.21 -27.12 14.64
CA LEU A 352 -1.18 -27.08 14.19
C LEU A 352 -1.39 -28.07 13.02
N ASN A 353 -2.43 -28.84 13.08
CA ASN A 353 -2.87 -29.66 11.94
C ASN A 353 -3.97 -28.93 11.19
N ILE A 354 -3.61 -28.25 10.11
CA ILE A 354 -4.55 -27.49 9.27
C ILE A 354 -4.82 -28.27 8.00
N LEU A 355 -6.07 -28.68 7.83
CA LEU A 355 -6.53 -29.36 6.63
C LEU A 355 -7.14 -28.32 5.67
N MET A 356 -6.46 -28.08 4.56
CA MET A 356 -7.00 -27.25 3.49
C MET A 356 -7.99 -28.08 2.64
N PRO A 357 -9.11 -27.48 2.21
CA PRO A 357 -10.06 -28.16 1.34
C PRO A 357 -9.47 -28.38 -0.06
N GLU A 358 -9.85 -29.47 -0.71
CA GLU A 358 -9.46 -29.77 -2.10
C GLU A 358 -10.11 -28.82 -3.11
N SER A 359 -11.25 -28.21 -2.75
CA SER A 359 -11.95 -27.22 -3.58
C SER A 359 -12.53 -26.11 -2.73
N PHE A 360 -12.56 -24.92 -3.30
CA PHE A 360 -13.17 -23.73 -2.67
C PHE A 360 -14.59 -23.53 -3.18
N ILE A 361 -15.43 -22.91 -2.34
CA ILE A 361 -16.80 -22.55 -2.73
C ILE A 361 -16.76 -21.31 -3.61
N VAL A 362 -17.01 -21.49 -4.89
CA VAL A 362 -17.04 -20.39 -5.87
C VAL A 362 -18.46 -19.84 -6.00
N ASN A 363 -18.62 -18.55 -5.72
CA ASN A 363 -19.90 -17.85 -5.89
C ASN A 363 -19.64 -16.38 -6.25
N ASP A 364 -19.77 -16.06 -7.54
CA ASP A 364 -19.47 -14.75 -8.12
C ASP A 364 -20.68 -13.80 -8.15
N ASN A 365 -21.73 -14.05 -7.40
CA ASN A 365 -22.96 -13.24 -7.38
C ASN A 365 -22.77 -11.79 -6.92
N MET A 366 -21.62 -11.44 -6.38
CA MET A 366 -21.25 -10.08 -6.00
C MET A 366 -20.27 -9.40 -6.98
N VAL A 367 -19.97 -10.05 -8.11
CA VAL A 367 -19.24 -9.45 -9.23
C VAL A 367 -20.25 -9.05 -10.30
N GLU A 368 -20.48 -7.76 -10.45
CA GLU A 368 -21.41 -7.22 -11.43
C GLU A 368 -20.74 -7.05 -12.79
N MET A 369 -21.42 -7.48 -13.83
CA MET A 369 -21.00 -7.26 -15.21
C MET A 369 -21.40 -5.85 -15.67
N PRO A 370 -20.64 -5.22 -16.58
CA PRO A 370 -21.00 -3.93 -17.15
C PRO A 370 -22.27 -4.04 -18.00
N ALA A 371 -22.86 -2.88 -18.32
CA ALA A 371 -23.91 -2.81 -19.33
C ALA A 371 -23.38 -3.26 -20.69
N SER A 372 -24.28 -3.75 -21.55
CA SER A 372 -23.94 -3.99 -22.96
C SER A 372 -23.50 -2.67 -23.63
N PRO A 373 -22.68 -2.69 -24.70
CA PRO A 373 -22.32 -1.48 -25.43
C PRO A 373 -23.52 -0.63 -25.87
N GLU A 374 -24.64 -1.29 -26.22
CA GLU A 374 -25.88 -0.65 -26.67
C GLU A 374 -26.65 0.06 -25.54
N ASP A 375 -26.48 -0.42 -24.29
CA ASP A 375 -27.15 0.11 -23.11
C ASP A 375 -26.25 1.04 -22.28
N ALA A 376 -24.95 1.08 -22.56
CA ALA A 376 -23.99 1.84 -21.77
C ALA A 376 -24.33 3.34 -21.72
N ASP A 377 -24.79 3.93 -22.82
CA ASP A 377 -25.16 5.35 -22.88
C ASP A 377 -26.42 5.67 -22.07
N LYS A 378 -27.28 4.69 -21.83
CA LYS A 378 -28.51 4.82 -21.03
C LYS A 378 -28.22 4.78 -19.52
N VAL A 379 -27.02 4.34 -19.12
CA VAL A 379 -26.64 4.26 -17.71
C VAL A 379 -26.37 5.66 -17.17
N GLU A 380 -27.17 6.06 -16.20
CA GLU A 380 -26.96 7.29 -15.43
C GLU A 380 -25.82 7.10 -14.43
N VAL A 381 -24.88 8.07 -14.39
CA VAL A 381 -23.81 8.11 -13.37
C VAL A 381 -24.35 8.85 -12.14
N LEU A 382 -24.33 8.19 -10.99
CA LEU A 382 -24.90 8.68 -9.75
C LEU A 382 -23.87 9.47 -8.93
N TYR A 383 -24.01 10.79 -8.91
CA TYR A 383 -23.16 11.68 -8.12
C TYR A 383 -23.78 11.93 -6.74
N GLY A 384 -23.02 11.67 -5.68
CA GLY A 384 -23.36 12.15 -4.34
C GLY A 384 -22.91 13.59 -4.11
N PRO A 385 -23.47 14.29 -3.10
CA PRO A 385 -23.16 15.71 -2.82
C PRO A 385 -21.69 15.94 -2.45
N ASN A 386 -21.00 14.92 -1.96
CA ASN A 386 -19.58 14.97 -1.58
C ASN A 386 -18.63 14.79 -2.77
N ILE A 387 -19.10 14.36 -3.93
CA ILE A 387 -18.26 14.15 -5.12
C ILE A 387 -18.09 15.49 -5.84
N LYS A 388 -16.85 16.03 -5.81
CA LYS A 388 -16.52 17.33 -6.40
C LYS A 388 -15.68 17.15 -7.66
N PRO A 389 -15.68 18.15 -8.58
CA PRO A 389 -14.85 18.13 -9.77
C PRO A 389 -13.36 17.93 -9.42
N PHE A 390 -12.66 17.22 -10.32
CA PHE A 390 -11.23 17.03 -10.23
C PHE A 390 -10.49 18.38 -10.41
N PRO A 391 -9.40 18.65 -9.65
CA PRO A 391 -8.63 19.88 -9.81
C PRO A 391 -8.05 20.01 -11.23
N THR A 392 -8.20 21.17 -11.84
CA THR A 392 -7.58 21.51 -13.11
C THR A 392 -6.26 22.24 -12.91
N THR A 393 -5.35 22.12 -13.87
CA THR A 393 -4.03 22.73 -13.86
C THR A 393 -3.79 23.53 -15.11
N GLU A 394 -2.82 24.45 -15.06
CA GLU A 394 -2.32 25.21 -16.19
C GLU A 394 -0.94 24.68 -16.61
N LYS A 395 -0.52 24.97 -17.85
CA LYS A 395 0.83 24.67 -18.32
C LYS A 395 1.88 25.32 -17.42
N MET A 396 3.02 24.65 -17.28
CA MET A 396 4.12 25.16 -16.47
C MET A 396 4.59 26.53 -16.98
N PRO A 397 4.69 27.56 -16.13
CA PRO A 397 5.24 28.86 -16.49
C PRO A 397 6.76 28.77 -16.71
N GLU A 398 7.34 29.75 -17.40
CA GLU A 398 8.78 29.80 -17.67
C GLU A 398 9.61 29.90 -16.38
N SER A 399 9.15 30.64 -15.39
CA SER A 399 9.80 30.78 -14.09
C SER A 399 8.78 30.70 -12.97
N ILE A 400 9.19 30.19 -11.82
CA ILE A 400 8.35 30.06 -10.64
C ILE A 400 9.06 30.76 -9.47
N GLN A 401 8.42 31.75 -8.87
CA GLN A 401 8.87 32.38 -7.64
C GLN A 401 7.80 32.20 -6.58
N ALA A 402 8.17 31.67 -5.43
CA ALA A 402 7.26 31.42 -4.31
C ALA A 402 8.05 31.19 -3.02
N LYS A 403 7.35 31.22 -1.88
CA LYS A 403 7.97 30.91 -0.58
C LYS A 403 8.10 29.40 -0.35
N ALA A 404 9.11 29.01 0.44
CA ALA A 404 9.18 27.72 1.10
C ALA A 404 8.06 27.65 2.17
N ILE A 405 6.85 27.24 1.77
CA ILE A 405 5.68 27.27 2.67
C ILE A 405 5.85 26.25 3.80
N LEU A 406 6.54 25.14 3.55
CA LEU A 406 6.77 24.08 4.52
C LEU A 406 8.17 23.49 4.36
N LYS A 407 8.85 23.26 5.49
CA LYS A 407 10.06 22.44 5.57
C LYS A 407 9.81 21.25 6.49
N VAL A 408 10.02 20.03 5.99
CA VAL A 408 9.81 18.77 6.71
C VAL A 408 11.03 17.86 6.60
N GLY A 409 11.23 17.01 7.61
CA GLY A 409 12.37 16.11 7.72
C GLY A 409 12.33 14.91 6.76
N ASP A 410 13.12 13.89 7.12
CA ASP A 410 13.19 12.62 6.42
C ASP A 410 11.95 11.74 6.68
N ASP A 411 11.75 10.74 5.82
CA ASP A 411 10.71 9.70 5.94
C ASP A 411 9.27 10.24 6.06
N ILE A 412 9.00 11.35 5.38
CA ILE A 412 7.63 11.88 5.26
C ILE A 412 6.78 10.89 4.49
N THR A 413 5.75 10.35 5.15
CA THR A 413 4.82 9.41 4.54
C THR A 413 3.67 10.14 3.84
N THR A 414 2.99 9.43 2.94
CA THR A 414 1.74 9.95 2.35
C THR A 414 0.64 10.18 3.39
N ASP A 415 0.72 9.52 4.56
CA ASP A 415 -0.17 9.80 5.70
C ASP A 415 0.18 11.10 6.43
N HIS A 416 1.46 11.51 6.43
CA HIS A 416 1.87 12.83 6.92
C HIS A 416 1.38 13.95 5.99
N ILE A 417 1.45 13.73 4.67
CA ILE A 417 1.03 14.72 3.66
C ILE A 417 -0.49 14.85 3.66
N MET A 418 -1.19 13.72 3.58
CA MET A 418 -2.64 13.67 3.57
C MET A 418 -3.13 12.53 4.48
N PRO A 419 -3.51 12.83 5.72
CA PRO A 419 -3.95 11.83 6.67
C PRO A 419 -5.09 10.96 6.17
N ALA A 420 -5.09 9.66 6.57
CA ALA A 420 -6.04 8.66 6.10
C ALA A 420 -6.99 8.15 7.18
N GLY A 421 -7.13 8.85 8.29
CA GLY A 421 -7.99 8.43 9.38
C GLY A 421 -9.48 8.37 9.02
N ALA A 422 -10.27 7.67 9.84
CA ALA A 422 -11.70 7.45 9.64
C ALA A 422 -12.52 8.75 9.47
N LYS A 423 -12.04 9.86 10.02
CA LYS A 423 -12.68 11.20 9.89
C LYS A 423 -12.43 11.87 8.54
N ILE A 424 -11.38 11.49 7.82
CA ILE A 424 -10.89 12.21 6.62
C ILE A 424 -11.21 11.43 5.36
N LEU A 425 -11.03 10.12 5.37
CA LEU A 425 -11.23 9.25 4.19
C LEU A 425 -12.62 9.31 3.56
N PRO A 426 -13.73 9.53 4.27
CA PRO A 426 -15.03 9.70 3.64
C PRO A 426 -15.08 10.84 2.62
N TYR A 427 -14.21 11.84 2.75
CA TYR A 427 -14.16 13.01 1.87
C TYR A 427 -13.18 12.89 0.70
N ARG A 428 -12.70 11.67 0.37
CA ARG A 428 -11.70 11.45 -0.70
C ARG A 428 -12.10 12.03 -2.06
N SER A 429 -13.39 12.10 -2.36
CA SER A 429 -13.93 12.69 -3.59
C SER A 429 -14.16 14.20 -3.50
N ASN A 430 -13.68 14.86 -2.42
CA ASN A 430 -13.86 16.28 -2.15
C ASN A 430 -12.54 16.96 -1.79
N ILE A 431 -11.70 17.22 -2.81
CA ILE A 431 -10.39 17.84 -2.63
C ILE A 431 -10.46 19.18 -1.90
N PRO A 432 -11.43 20.10 -2.18
CA PRO A 432 -11.59 21.32 -1.42
C PRO A 432 -11.76 21.09 0.09
N HIS A 433 -12.57 20.09 0.49
CA HIS A 433 -12.72 19.74 1.91
C HIS A 433 -11.46 19.10 2.49
N LEU A 434 -10.81 18.20 1.74
CA LEU A 434 -9.58 17.55 2.18
C LEU A 434 -8.43 18.53 2.41
N SER A 435 -8.41 19.65 1.69
CA SER A 435 -7.31 20.61 1.74
C SER A 435 -7.00 21.14 3.13
N GLN A 436 -8.01 21.22 4.02
CA GLN A 436 -7.81 21.67 5.40
C GLN A 436 -7.00 20.72 6.28
N PHE A 437 -6.85 19.44 5.88
CA PHE A 437 -6.12 18.43 6.62
C PHE A 437 -4.70 18.19 6.08
N CYS A 438 -4.32 18.89 5.00
CA CYS A 438 -3.03 18.71 4.36
C CYS A 438 -1.91 19.04 5.35
N PHE A 439 -0.97 18.11 5.55
CA PHE A 439 0.12 18.17 6.52
C PHE A 439 -0.28 18.41 7.98
N ALA A 440 -1.55 18.29 8.34
CA ALA A 440 -2.00 18.56 9.72
C ALA A 440 -1.27 17.73 10.81
N VAL A 441 -0.66 16.61 10.44
CA VAL A 441 0.17 15.79 11.35
C VAL A 441 1.54 16.44 11.62
N CYS A 442 2.06 17.20 10.66
CA CYS A 442 3.37 17.85 10.72
C CYS A 442 3.28 19.32 11.15
N ASP A 443 2.28 20.03 10.62
CA ASP A 443 2.05 21.45 10.81
C ASP A 443 0.56 21.77 10.64
N GLU A 444 -0.16 21.95 11.73
CA GLU A 444 -1.61 22.20 11.73
C GLU A 444 -1.99 23.51 10.99
N THR A 445 -1.06 24.46 10.83
CA THR A 445 -1.29 25.76 10.18
C THR A 445 -0.96 25.76 8.69
N PHE A 446 -0.40 24.65 8.16
CA PHE A 446 0.06 24.59 6.76
C PHE A 446 -1.05 24.94 5.77
N ALA A 447 -2.24 24.35 5.91
CA ALA A 447 -3.33 24.53 4.95
C ALA A 447 -3.80 26.01 4.87
N GLU A 448 -3.88 26.68 6.01
CA GLU A 448 -4.25 28.11 6.07
C GLU A 448 -3.16 28.98 5.43
N ARG A 449 -1.90 28.73 5.77
CA ARG A 449 -0.75 29.46 5.22
C ARG A 449 -0.65 29.26 3.70
N ALA A 450 -0.81 28.02 3.21
CA ALA A 450 -0.78 27.73 1.77
C ALA A 450 -1.90 28.43 1.00
N LYS A 451 -3.11 28.48 1.56
CA LYS A 451 -4.26 29.23 0.99
C LYS A 451 -4.01 30.74 0.95
N ALA A 452 -3.40 31.29 1.99
CA ALA A 452 -3.11 32.72 2.07
C ALA A 452 -2.02 33.14 1.03
N GLU A 453 -1.00 32.31 0.83
CA GLU A 453 0.08 32.56 -0.14
C GLU A 453 -0.33 32.24 -1.59
N GLY A 454 -1.28 31.33 -1.80
CA GLY A 454 -1.82 30.91 -3.10
C GLY A 454 -0.84 30.14 -3.99
N LYS A 455 0.46 30.19 -3.73
CA LYS A 455 1.50 29.40 -4.38
C LYS A 455 2.69 29.16 -3.46
N GLY A 456 3.38 28.01 -3.61
CA GLY A 456 4.51 27.69 -2.75
C GLY A 456 5.35 26.52 -3.16
N PHE A 457 6.48 26.36 -2.44
CA PHE A 457 7.35 25.20 -2.48
C PHE A 457 7.30 24.45 -1.16
N ILE A 458 7.47 23.12 -1.24
CA ILE A 458 7.69 22.26 -0.09
C ILE A 458 9.15 21.80 -0.12
N ILE A 459 9.84 21.92 1.02
CA ILE A 459 11.21 21.45 1.21
C ILE A 459 11.14 20.19 2.08
N GLY A 460 11.64 19.07 1.57
CA GLY A 460 11.57 17.76 2.24
C GLY A 460 12.94 17.11 2.41
N GLY A 461 13.03 16.20 3.36
CA GLY A 461 14.20 15.36 3.58
C GLY A 461 14.28 14.15 2.64
N ALA A 462 14.92 13.07 3.09
CA ALA A 462 15.07 11.83 2.34
C ALA A 462 13.79 10.98 2.39
N ASN A 463 13.57 10.16 1.32
CA ASN A 463 12.46 9.21 1.22
C ASN A 463 11.07 9.89 1.37
N TYR A 464 10.91 11.05 0.77
CA TYR A 464 9.66 11.81 0.84
C TYR A 464 8.54 11.12 0.06
N GLY A 465 7.37 10.98 0.68
CA GLY A 465 6.18 10.36 0.09
C GLY A 465 6.11 8.84 0.25
N GLN A 466 6.86 8.27 1.19
CA GLN A 466 6.81 6.85 1.52
C GLN A 466 5.37 6.38 1.85
N GLY A 467 5.07 5.12 1.53
CA GLY A 467 3.85 4.44 1.99
C GLY A 467 2.83 4.24 0.88
N SER A 468 1.60 4.74 1.05
CA SER A 468 0.48 4.47 0.15
C SER A 468 0.64 5.13 -1.23
N SER A 469 0.09 4.48 -2.28
CA SER A 469 -0.04 5.06 -3.62
C SER A 469 -1.02 6.24 -3.71
N ARG A 470 -1.42 6.81 -2.57
CA ARG A 470 -2.46 7.82 -2.45
C ARG A 470 -2.17 9.06 -3.28
N GLU A 471 -2.94 9.22 -4.33
CA GLU A 471 -2.88 10.36 -5.24
C GLU A 471 -3.23 11.69 -4.56
N HIS A 472 -4.11 11.65 -3.55
CA HIS A 472 -4.48 12.82 -2.74
C HIS A 472 -3.28 13.52 -2.09
N ALA A 473 -2.19 12.78 -1.83
CA ALA A 473 -0.94 13.37 -1.33
C ALA A 473 -0.23 14.27 -2.37
N ALA A 474 -0.66 14.23 -3.64
CA ALA A 474 -0.25 15.17 -4.68
C ALA A 474 -1.37 16.16 -5.05
N LEU A 475 -2.60 15.68 -5.21
CA LEU A 475 -3.75 16.51 -5.61
C LEU A 475 -4.12 17.58 -4.59
N VAL A 476 -4.01 17.28 -3.30
CA VAL A 476 -4.33 18.26 -2.26
C VAL A 476 -3.29 19.37 -2.17
N PRO A 477 -1.97 19.10 -2.14
CA PRO A 477 -0.94 20.13 -2.32
C PRO A 477 -1.12 20.93 -3.62
N LEU A 478 -1.44 20.28 -4.75
CA LEU A 478 -1.75 20.98 -6.00
C LEU A 478 -2.88 21.99 -5.82
N TYR A 479 -4.00 21.56 -5.24
CA TYR A 479 -5.15 22.43 -4.96
C TYR A 479 -4.78 23.62 -4.07
N LEU A 480 -3.83 23.43 -3.15
CA LEU A 480 -3.29 24.48 -2.27
C LEU A 480 -2.22 25.35 -2.94
N GLY A 481 -1.95 25.15 -4.24
CA GLY A 481 -1.05 26.00 -5.01
C GLY A 481 0.43 25.59 -4.96
N ILE A 482 0.77 24.39 -4.47
CA ILE A 482 2.15 23.89 -4.48
C ILE A 482 2.59 23.66 -5.93
N LYS A 483 3.75 24.23 -6.31
CA LYS A 483 4.32 24.20 -7.65
C LYS A 483 5.49 23.22 -7.79
N ALA A 484 6.28 23.07 -6.74
CA ALA A 484 7.37 22.11 -6.71
C ALA A 484 7.58 21.56 -5.29
N VAL A 485 8.10 20.35 -5.23
CA VAL A 485 8.59 19.71 -4.01
C VAL A 485 10.07 19.44 -4.22
N ILE A 486 10.92 19.95 -3.30
CA ILE A 486 12.38 19.88 -3.40
C ILE A 486 12.87 19.07 -2.20
N THR A 487 13.56 17.96 -2.46
CA THR A 487 13.88 16.98 -1.42
C THR A 487 15.29 16.43 -1.55
N LYS A 488 15.74 15.70 -0.51
CA LYS A 488 16.95 14.85 -0.63
C LYS A 488 16.69 13.62 -1.52
N SER A 489 15.51 12.98 -1.40
CA SER A 489 15.06 11.87 -2.28
C SER A 489 13.56 11.61 -2.16
N PHE A 490 12.97 10.98 -3.16
CA PHE A 490 11.54 10.62 -3.22
C PHE A 490 11.29 9.11 -3.13
N ALA A 491 10.12 8.75 -2.59
CA ALA A 491 9.53 7.45 -2.81
C ALA A 491 8.93 7.37 -4.23
N ARG A 492 9.08 6.22 -4.90
CA ARG A 492 8.76 6.01 -6.32
C ARG A 492 7.36 6.45 -6.72
N ILE A 493 6.33 5.90 -6.07
CA ILE A 493 4.92 6.14 -6.45
C ILE A 493 4.55 7.61 -6.22
N HIS A 494 5.03 8.21 -5.14
CA HIS A 494 4.70 9.59 -4.83
C HIS A 494 5.36 10.56 -5.83
N CYS A 495 6.60 10.29 -6.24
CA CYS A 495 7.25 11.06 -7.31
C CYS A 495 6.43 11.03 -8.60
N ALA A 496 5.95 9.84 -9.01
CA ALA A 496 5.08 9.69 -10.17
C ALA A 496 3.75 10.45 -10.00
N ASN A 497 3.15 10.41 -8.81
CA ASN A 497 1.92 11.17 -8.52
C ASN A 497 2.11 12.68 -8.59
N LEU A 498 3.26 13.20 -8.14
CA LEU A 498 3.61 14.62 -8.28
C LEU A 498 3.71 15.02 -9.75
N ILE A 499 4.42 14.21 -10.56
CA ILE A 499 4.55 14.41 -12.02
C ILE A 499 3.16 14.43 -12.67
N ASN A 500 2.35 13.42 -12.39
CA ASN A 500 1.00 13.28 -12.96
C ASN A 500 0.06 14.42 -12.55
N ALA A 501 0.27 14.99 -11.36
CA ALA A 501 -0.46 16.15 -10.87
C ALA A 501 0.08 17.49 -11.43
N GLY A 502 1.22 17.50 -12.13
CA GLY A 502 1.86 18.73 -12.61
C GLY A 502 2.66 19.48 -11.55
N ILE A 503 3.01 18.81 -10.43
CA ILE A 503 3.92 19.35 -9.40
C ILE A 503 5.33 18.87 -9.72
N LEU A 504 6.28 19.79 -9.83
CA LEU A 504 7.67 19.48 -10.20
C LEU A 504 8.43 18.84 -9.03
N PRO A 505 8.89 17.57 -9.15
CA PRO A 505 9.76 16.94 -8.15
C PRO A 505 11.23 17.23 -8.48
N LEU A 506 11.96 17.81 -7.53
CA LEU A 506 13.38 18.14 -7.65
C LEU A 506 14.17 17.59 -6.46
N ASN A 507 15.42 17.20 -6.69
CA ASN A 507 16.33 16.77 -5.64
C ASN A 507 17.48 17.73 -5.48
N PHE A 508 17.95 17.94 -4.26
CA PHE A 508 19.22 18.65 -4.01
C PHE A 508 20.38 17.88 -4.64
N ALA A 509 21.25 18.57 -5.39
CA ALA A 509 22.49 17.99 -5.89
C ALA A 509 23.44 17.64 -4.74
N ASN A 510 23.53 18.55 -3.75
CA ASN A 510 24.16 18.31 -2.46
C ASN A 510 23.10 18.26 -1.36
N ALA A 511 22.99 17.15 -0.65
CA ALA A 511 22.00 16.94 0.40
C ALA A 511 22.10 17.95 1.56
N ASP A 512 23.29 18.51 1.81
CA ASP A 512 23.53 19.51 2.87
C ASP A 512 22.88 20.87 2.56
N ASP A 513 22.54 21.14 1.30
CA ASP A 513 21.86 22.39 0.92
C ASP A 513 20.42 22.46 1.49
N TYR A 514 19.83 21.30 1.81
CA TYR A 514 18.56 21.24 2.53
C TYR A 514 18.61 22.03 3.86
N ASP A 515 19.70 21.93 4.61
CA ASP A 515 19.83 22.57 5.92
C ASP A 515 19.93 24.11 5.84
N LYS A 516 20.32 24.64 4.67
CA LYS A 516 20.50 26.07 4.42
C LYS A 516 19.21 26.82 4.08
N ILE A 517 18.12 26.10 3.77
CA ILE A 517 16.83 26.72 3.43
C ILE A 517 15.95 26.72 4.67
N ASP A 518 15.35 27.85 5.00
CA ASP A 518 14.38 27.97 6.09
C ASP A 518 12.94 28.06 5.55
N GLN A 519 11.99 27.61 6.36
CA GLN A 519 10.58 27.84 6.08
C GLN A 519 10.30 29.35 6.09
N GLY A 520 9.65 29.82 5.02
CA GLY A 520 9.38 31.25 4.81
C GLY A 520 10.37 31.93 3.85
N ASP A 521 11.51 31.30 3.53
CA ASP A 521 12.44 31.84 2.53
C ASP A 521 11.75 32.06 1.19
N GLU A 522 12.02 33.16 0.54
CA GLU A 522 11.55 33.42 -0.82
C GLU A 522 12.51 32.80 -1.82
N LEU A 523 11.97 31.91 -2.66
CA LEU A 523 12.74 31.07 -3.57
C LEU A 523 12.30 31.28 -5.02
N ALA A 524 13.22 31.12 -5.97
CA ALA A 524 12.93 31.18 -7.39
C ALA A 524 13.57 30.03 -8.17
N LEU A 525 12.82 29.52 -9.14
CA LEU A 525 13.25 28.62 -10.22
C LEU A 525 13.15 29.39 -11.53
N ASN A 526 14.25 29.99 -11.95
CA ASN A 526 14.29 30.80 -13.16
C ASN A 526 14.51 29.93 -14.40
N ASN A 527 13.82 30.27 -15.52
CA ASN A 527 13.88 29.54 -16.79
C ASN A 527 13.63 28.02 -16.66
N ILE A 528 12.84 27.61 -15.66
CA ILE A 528 12.69 26.20 -15.27
C ILE A 528 12.06 25.36 -16.39
N ARG A 529 11.09 25.90 -17.13
CA ARG A 529 10.45 25.22 -18.25
C ARG A 529 11.46 24.91 -19.35
N THR A 530 12.21 25.91 -19.78
CA THR A 530 13.26 25.76 -20.80
C THR A 530 14.36 24.83 -20.33
N ALA A 531 14.83 24.95 -19.09
CA ALA A 531 15.87 24.10 -18.52
C ALA A 531 15.48 22.61 -18.50
N ILE A 532 14.24 22.29 -18.09
CA ILE A 532 13.74 20.91 -18.09
C ILE A 532 13.65 20.32 -19.50
N LEU A 533 13.11 21.08 -20.46
CA LEU A 533 12.98 20.61 -21.84
C LEU A 533 14.33 20.35 -22.51
N ASN A 534 15.33 21.18 -22.22
CA ASN A 534 16.65 21.11 -22.82
C ASN A 534 17.65 20.23 -22.04
N ASN A 535 17.28 19.62 -20.94
CA ASN A 535 18.17 18.89 -20.03
C ASN A 535 19.28 19.76 -19.42
N GLU A 536 18.98 21.02 -19.14
CA GLU A 536 19.93 21.94 -18.52
C GLU A 536 19.93 21.79 -17.00
N THR A 537 21.01 22.22 -16.36
CA THR A 537 21.12 22.25 -14.89
C THR A 537 20.12 23.23 -14.31
N VAL A 538 19.34 22.78 -13.32
CA VAL A 538 18.37 23.60 -12.60
C VAL A 538 18.99 24.16 -11.34
N TYR A 539 18.72 25.41 -11.05
CA TYR A 539 19.16 26.07 -9.84
C TYR A 539 17.98 26.64 -9.06
N LEU A 540 17.99 26.43 -7.74
CA LEU A 540 17.12 27.12 -6.79
C LEU A 540 17.84 28.37 -6.29
N GLU A 541 17.27 29.52 -6.50
CA GLU A 541 17.75 30.80 -5.97
C GLU A 541 16.99 31.11 -4.67
N ASN A 542 17.70 31.25 -3.56
CA ASN A 542 17.16 31.73 -2.31
C ASN A 542 17.31 33.25 -2.27
N ILE A 543 16.25 33.96 -2.61
CA ILE A 543 16.23 35.43 -2.70
C ILE A 543 16.43 36.04 -1.31
N THR A 544 15.88 35.44 -0.27
CA THR A 544 15.98 35.91 1.11
C THR A 544 17.45 35.95 1.60
N LYS A 545 18.26 34.95 1.21
CA LYS A 545 19.63 34.78 1.68
C LYS A 545 20.68 35.18 0.64
N GLY A 546 20.27 35.40 -0.62
CA GLY A 546 21.17 35.69 -1.73
C GLY A 546 22.06 34.51 -2.13
N GLU A 547 21.56 33.29 -1.94
CA GLU A 547 22.28 32.04 -2.20
C GLU A 547 21.64 31.27 -3.36
N LYS A 548 22.44 30.38 -3.98
CA LYS A 548 22.00 29.58 -5.12
C LYS A 548 22.42 28.13 -4.94
N TYR A 549 21.49 27.21 -5.17
CA TYR A 549 21.68 25.75 -4.97
C TYR A 549 21.40 24.99 -6.25
N GLU A 550 22.28 24.06 -6.57
CA GLU A 550 22.07 23.15 -7.71
C GLU A 550 21.05 22.07 -7.36
N LEU A 551 20.11 21.86 -8.28
CA LEU A 551 19.09 20.81 -8.18
C LEU A 551 19.28 19.78 -9.30
N LYS A 552 18.85 18.55 -9.01
CA LYS A 552 18.80 17.42 -9.93
C LYS A 552 17.36 16.98 -10.16
N TYR A 553 17.10 16.43 -11.32
CA TYR A 553 15.86 15.75 -11.65
C TYR A 553 16.16 14.54 -12.53
N ASP A 554 15.41 13.47 -12.31
CA ASP A 554 15.48 12.24 -13.13
C ASP A 554 14.12 12.06 -13.80
N LEU A 555 13.93 12.72 -14.94
CA LEU A 555 12.69 12.74 -15.71
C LEU A 555 12.93 12.24 -17.13
N SER A 556 12.19 11.20 -17.52
CA SER A 556 12.13 10.81 -18.93
C SER A 556 11.52 11.93 -19.80
N GLN A 557 11.74 11.91 -21.12
CA GLN A 557 11.16 12.92 -22.01
C GLN A 557 9.64 13.03 -21.83
N ARG A 558 8.93 11.91 -21.80
CA ARG A 558 7.49 11.89 -21.56
C ARG A 558 7.09 12.56 -20.24
N GLN A 559 7.84 12.34 -19.16
CA GLN A 559 7.56 12.96 -17.86
C GLN A 559 7.78 14.48 -17.89
N LYS A 560 8.77 14.94 -18.64
CA LYS A 560 8.98 16.38 -18.88
C LYS A 560 7.81 17.00 -19.61
N ASP A 561 7.34 16.33 -20.68
CA ASP A 561 6.19 16.78 -21.46
C ASP A 561 4.93 16.85 -20.57
N ILE A 562 4.68 15.82 -19.75
CA ILE A 562 3.57 15.80 -18.79
C ILE A 562 3.64 16.99 -17.81
N ILE A 563 4.80 17.26 -17.21
CA ILE A 563 4.96 18.38 -16.26
C ILE A 563 4.78 19.72 -16.94
N VAL A 564 5.34 19.87 -18.14
CA VAL A 564 5.25 21.13 -18.91
C VAL A 564 3.81 21.41 -19.33
N ASP A 565 3.05 20.39 -19.67
CA ASP A 565 1.61 20.52 -19.99
C ASP A 565 0.73 20.72 -18.73
N GLY A 566 1.32 20.69 -17.53
CA GLY A 566 0.62 20.89 -16.27
C GLY A 566 0.00 19.62 -15.70
N GLY A 567 0.46 18.44 -16.13
CA GLY A 567 0.06 17.14 -15.61
C GLY A 567 -0.50 16.17 -16.64
N LEU A 568 -0.66 14.92 -16.21
CA LEU A 568 -0.99 13.79 -17.08
C LEU A 568 -2.33 13.96 -17.82
N LEU A 569 -3.35 14.54 -17.19
CA LEU A 569 -4.66 14.72 -17.84
C LEU A 569 -4.58 15.73 -18.98
N ASN A 570 -3.87 16.84 -18.81
CA ASN A 570 -3.67 17.82 -19.87
C ASN A 570 -2.86 17.22 -21.02
N TYR A 571 -1.74 16.56 -20.69
CA TYR A 571 -0.92 15.86 -21.66
C TYR A 571 -1.72 14.82 -22.45
N THR A 572 -2.53 14.00 -21.77
CA THR A 572 -3.38 12.98 -22.41
C THR A 572 -4.40 13.60 -23.34
N LYS A 573 -5.05 14.70 -22.91
CA LYS A 573 -6.05 15.41 -23.73
C LYS A 573 -5.47 15.99 -25.02
N GLU A 574 -4.20 16.41 -25.00
CA GLU A 574 -3.53 16.99 -26.17
C GLU A 574 -2.90 15.94 -27.10
N ASN A 575 -2.66 14.70 -26.62
CA ASN A 575 -1.89 13.67 -27.33
C ASN A 575 -2.67 12.37 -27.62
N ILE A 576 -3.93 12.27 -27.26
CA ILE A 576 -4.88 11.22 -27.65
C ILE A 576 -6.06 11.87 -28.37
#